data_1b2ede812bb3ccdeb92cf513178a8025
#
_entry.id   1b2ede812bb3ccdeb92cf513178a8025
#
_cell.length_a   1.000
_cell.length_b   1.000
_cell.length_c   1.000
_cell.angle_alpha   90.00
_cell.angle_beta   90.00
_cell.angle_gamma   90.00
#
_symmetry.space_group_name_H-M   'P 1'
#
loop_
_entity.id
_entity.type
_entity.pdbx_description
1 polymer ?
#
loop_
_entity_poly.entity_id
_entity_poly.type
_entity_poly.pdbx_seq_one_letter_code
_entity_poly.pdbx_strand_id
1 'polypeptide(L)'
;MKIGFSRVSTSSQDHALQIDALEKAGCERIFLETVSGTRIERPELAKALEFARPGDVLCVFALSRLGRNMRQIIDIVDDLNSREIGLHSLTENIETSSPTGRLWVNMLAALNQAETDILKLRTRHGLAAARARGRVGGRPRSLDDQKLRVAKALIAEGTLTVAEVAGQVGCAPATLYRALPGGRSAVAAP
;
A
#
# COMPACT_ATOMS: atom_id res chain seq x y z
N MET A 1 -25.91 -8.82 18.46
CA MET A 1 -25.13 -8.47 19.67
C MET A 1 -24.17 -7.32 19.41
N LYS A 2 -23.57 -6.72 20.46
CA LYS A 2 -22.51 -5.71 20.30
C LYS A 2 -21.15 -6.34 20.57
N ILE A 3 -20.21 -6.20 19.62
CA ILE A 3 -18.86 -6.76 19.67
C ILE A 3 -17.88 -5.60 19.72
N GLY A 4 -17.05 -5.52 20.76
CA GLY A 4 -16.05 -4.48 20.93
C GLY A 4 -14.74 -4.83 20.23
N PHE A 5 -14.09 -3.83 19.59
CA PHE A 5 -12.73 -3.93 19.13
C PHE A 5 -11.91 -2.75 19.65
N SER A 6 -10.81 -3.05 20.32
CA SER A 6 -9.85 -2.08 20.86
C SER A 6 -8.47 -2.31 20.28
N ARG A 7 -7.77 -1.22 19.90
CA ARG A 7 -6.40 -1.25 19.41
C ARG A 7 -5.53 -0.21 20.08
N VAL A 8 -4.41 -0.65 20.63
CA VAL A 8 -3.41 0.24 21.22
C VAL A 8 -2.01 -0.07 20.73
N SER A 9 -1.09 0.89 20.90
CA SER A 9 0.30 0.73 20.48
C SER A 9 1.22 0.14 21.54
N THR A 10 1.01 0.40 22.86
CA THR A 10 1.86 -0.16 23.95
C THR A 10 1.50 0.35 25.34
N SER A 11 0.59 1.32 25.51
CA SER A 11 0.29 1.88 26.83
C SER A 11 -0.93 1.21 27.46
N SER A 12 -0.77 0.72 28.67
CA SER A 12 -1.83 0.04 29.41
C SER A 12 -3.01 0.96 29.78
N GLN A 13 -2.77 2.26 29.93
CA GLN A 13 -3.80 3.24 30.27
C GLN A 13 -4.81 3.47 29.14
N ASP A 14 -4.35 3.51 27.88
CA ASP A 14 -5.22 3.67 26.72
C ASP A 14 -6.13 2.43 26.51
N HIS A 15 -5.67 1.24 26.92
CA HIS A 15 -6.49 0.03 26.90
C HIS A 15 -7.66 0.12 27.86
N ALA A 16 -7.41 0.45 29.12
CA ALA A 16 -8.44 0.51 30.15
C ALA A 16 -9.57 1.46 29.74
N LEU A 17 -9.22 2.67 29.27
CA LEU A 17 -10.20 3.67 28.85
C LEU A 17 -11.07 3.18 27.67
N GLN A 18 -10.48 2.50 26.68
CA GLN A 18 -11.23 1.97 25.55
C GLN A 18 -12.13 0.81 25.95
N ILE A 19 -11.64 -0.09 26.83
CA ILE A 19 -12.44 -1.22 27.36
C ILE A 19 -13.64 -0.69 28.14
N ASP A 20 -13.42 0.21 29.10
CA ASP A 20 -14.49 0.79 29.90
C ASP A 20 -15.57 1.46 29.03
N ALA A 21 -15.16 2.16 27.96
CA ALA A 21 -16.10 2.79 27.02
C ALA A 21 -16.90 1.76 26.24
N LEU A 22 -16.25 0.68 25.78
CA LEU A 22 -16.92 -0.39 25.04
C LEU A 22 -17.87 -1.21 25.93
N GLU A 23 -17.49 -1.47 27.19
CA GLU A 23 -18.37 -2.11 28.17
C GLU A 23 -19.60 -1.25 28.50
N LYS A 24 -19.40 0.06 28.70
CA LYS A 24 -20.51 1.03 28.89
C LYS A 24 -21.43 1.10 27.67
N ALA A 25 -20.91 0.91 26.46
CA ALA A 25 -21.70 0.84 25.23
C ALA A 25 -22.49 -0.48 25.10
N GLY A 26 -22.29 -1.44 26.02
CA GLY A 26 -22.98 -2.72 26.07
C GLY A 26 -22.35 -3.78 25.16
N CYS A 27 -21.02 -3.73 24.94
CA CYS A 27 -20.33 -4.79 24.22
C CYS A 27 -20.25 -6.06 25.07
N GLU A 28 -20.74 -7.18 24.53
CA GLU A 28 -20.77 -8.48 25.20
C GLU A 28 -19.42 -9.22 25.08
N ARG A 29 -18.66 -8.92 24.04
CA ARG A 29 -17.32 -9.48 23.80
C ARG A 29 -16.41 -8.41 23.22
N ILE A 30 -15.17 -8.31 23.73
CA ILE A 30 -14.18 -7.32 23.31
C ILE A 30 -12.93 -8.05 22.82
N PHE A 31 -12.48 -7.70 21.62
CA PHE A 31 -11.23 -8.17 21.02
C PHE A 31 -10.17 -7.08 21.18
N LEU A 32 -9.01 -7.47 21.73
CA LEU A 32 -7.94 -6.55 22.11
C LEU A 32 -6.73 -6.75 21.22
N GLU A 33 -6.44 -5.76 20.37
CA GLU A 33 -5.29 -5.75 19.46
C GLU A 33 -4.15 -4.91 20.03
N THR A 34 -3.01 -5.52 20.29
CA THR A 34 -1.79 -4.81 20.68
C THR A 34 -0.83 -4.80 19.49
N VAL A 35 -0.61 -3.64 18.89
CA VAL A 35 0.25 -3.49 17.71
C VAL A 35 1.56 -2.86 18.11
N SER A 36 2.66 -3.63 18.04
CA SER A 36 4.02 -3.10 18.16
C SER A 36 4.57 -2.73 16.77
N GLY A 37 4.90 -1.44 16.57
CA GLY A 37 5.66 -0.98 15.41
C GLY A 37 4.99 -1.16 14.04
N THR A 38 5.69 -1.78 13.11
CA THR A 38 5.33 -1.89 11.69
C THR A 38 4.46 -3.09 11.30
N ARG A 39 4.01 -3.91 12.24
CA ARG A 39 3.20 -5.09 11.91
C ARG A 39 1.89 -4.70 11.22
N ILE A 40 1.69 -5.26 10.03
CA ILE A 40 0.52 -5.03 9.17
C ILE A 40 -0.64 -5.95 9.58
N GLU A 41 -0.33 -7.11 10.14
CA GLU A 41 -1.30 -8.13 10.52
C GLU A 41 -2.15 -7.70 11.72
N ARG A 42 -3.44 -8.00 11.65
CA ARG A 42 -4.44 -7.68 12.66
C ARG A 42 -5.24 -8.93 13.03
N PRO A 43 -4.64 -9.86 13.74
CA PRO A 43 -5.27 -11.13 14.05
C PRO A 43 -6.54 -10.98 14.91
N GLU A 44 -6.56 -10.03 15.84
CA GLU A 44 -7.73 -9.84 16.70
C GLU A 44 -8.89 -9.16 15.96
N LEU A 45 -8.63 -8.23 15.04
CA LEU A 45 -9.66 -7.69 14.16
C LEU A 45 -10.23 -8.80 13.26
N ALA A 46 -9.38 -9.64 12.68
CA ALA A 46 -9.81 -10.76 11.85
C ALA A 46 -10.72 -11.72 12.66
N LYS A 47 -10.35 -12.07 13.90
CA LYS A 47 -11.16 -12.87 14.79
C LYS A 47 -12.51 -12.21 15.13
N ALA A 48 -12.50 -10.88 15.37
CA ALA A 48 -13.73 -10.13 15.64
C ALA A 48 -14.69 -10.19 14.44
N LEU A 49 -14.14 -9.99 13.22
CA LEU A 49 -14.90 -10.08 11.98
C LEU A 49 -15.42 -11.49 11.70
N GLU A 50 -14.63 -12.53 11.98
CA GLU A 50 -15.04 -13.92 11.82
C GLU A 50 -16.11 -14.33 12.85
N PHE A 51 -16.03 -13.78 14.06
CA PHE A 51 -16.99 -14.04 15.12
C PHE A 51 -18.35 -13.37 14.87
N ALA A 52 -18.36 -12.19 14.24
CA ALA A 52 -19.55 -11.38 13.99
C ALA A 52 -20.51 -12.06 12.99
N ARG A 53 -21.80 -11.94 13.24
CA ARG A 53 -22.91 -12.49 12.43
C ARG A 53 -23.76 -11.37 11.85
N PRO A 54 -24.52 -11.63 10.78
CA PRO A 54 -25.50 -10.68 10.27
C PRO A 54 -26.42 -10.16 11.39
N GLY A 55 -26.59 -8.85 11.45
CA GLY A 55 -27.37 -8.17 12.51
C GLY A 55 -26.56 -7.78 13.75
N ASP A 56 -25.30 -8.21 13.87
CA ASP A 56 -24.41 -7.75 14.94
C ASP A 56 -23.87 -6.34 14.66
N VAL A 57 -23.31 -5.68 15.69
CA VAL A 57 -22.69 -4.35 15.59
C VAL A 57 -21.26 -4.40 16.12
N LEU A 58 -20.29 -4.10 15.28
CA LEU A 58 -18.90 -3.91 15.68
C LEU A 58 -18.74 -2.51 16.29
N CYS A 59 -18.42 -2.45 17.58
CA CYS A 59 -18.19 -1.20 18.30
C CYS A 59 -16.69 -0.92 18.41
N VAL A 60 -16.28 0.30 18.09
CA VAL A 60 -14.90 0.79 18.26
C VAL A 60 -14.90 2.08 19.05
N PHE A 61 -13.85 2.32 19.82
CA PHE A 61 -13.72 3.58 20.56
C PHE A 61 -13.67 4.79 19.61
N ALA A 62 -12.88 4.68 18.54
CA ALA A 62 -12.77 5.69 17.48
C ALA A 62 -12.44 5.00 16.14
N LEU A 63 -12.79 5.62 15.01
CA LEU A 63 -12.48 5.10 13.67
C LEU A 63 -10.98 4.89 13.44
N SER A 64 -10.14 5.71 14.07
CA SER A 64 -8.68 5.58 14.05
C SER A 64 -8.18 4.26 14.66
N ARG A 65 -8.98 3.58 15.46
CA ARG A 65 -8.66 2.24 15.98
C ARG A 65 -8.95 1.15 14.97
N LEU A 66 -9.94 1.37 14.12
CA LEU A 66 -10.33 0.44 13.06
C LEU A 66 -9.33 0.45 11.89
N GLY A 67 -8.83 1.60 11.48
CA GLY A 67 -7.91 1.75 10.34
C GLY A 67 -6.73 2.66 10.64
N ARG A 68 -5.63 2.52 9.86
CA ARG A 68 -4.47 3.43 9.91
C ARG A 68 -4.63 4.61 8.96
N ASN A 69 -5.44 4.44 7.95
CA ASN A 69 -5.79 5.47 6.98
C ASN A 69 -7.26 5.31 6.59
N MET A 70 -7.82 6.33 5.97
CA MET A 70 -9.23 6.37 5.60
C MET A 70 -9.61 5.24 4.64
N ARG A 71 -8.73 4.89 3.70
CA ARG A 71 -8.97 3.80 2.75
C ARG A 71 -9.24 2.47 3.46
N GLN A 72 -8.39 2.11 4.43
CA GLN A 72 -8.60 0.88 5.20
C GLN A 72 -9.89 0.89 6.02
N ILE A 73 -10.28 2.06 6.55
CA ILE A 73 -11.54 2.20 7.29
C ILE A 73 -12.71 1.93 6.35
N ILE A 74 -12.70 2.52 5.15
CA ILE A 74 -13.74 2.33 4.14
C ILE A 74 -13.83 0.87 3.71
N ASP A 75 -12.68 0.25 3.37
CA ASP A 75 -12.63 -1.16 2.95
C ASP A 75 -13.22 -2.09 4.04
N ILE A 76 -12.96 -1.81 5.33
CA ILE A 76 -13.54 -2.58 6.45
C ILE A 76 -15.04 -2.31 6.59
N VAL A 77 -15.47 -1.07 6.44
CA VAL A 77 -16.91 -0.73 6.52
C VAL A 77 -17.70 -1.36 5.38
N ASP A 78 -17.11 -1.40 4.18
CA ASP A 78 -17.73 -2.07 3.02
C ASP A 78 -17.84 -3.59 3.24
N ASP A 79 -16.80 -4.23 3.83
CA ASP A 79 -16.86 -5.64 4.22
C ASP A 79 -17.96 -5.89 5.27
N LEU A 80 -18.02 -5.07 6.32
CA LEU A 80 -19.06 -5.16 7.34
C LEU A 80 -20.47 -5.01 6.75
N ASN A 81 -20.67 -4.02 5.89
CA ASN A 81 -21.95 -3.79 5.21
C ASN A 81 -22.35 -4.97 4.32
N SER A 82 -21.40 -5.55 3.56
CA SER A 82 -21.66 -6.72 2.70
C SER A 82 -22.10 -7.94 3.49
N ARG A 83 -21.71 -8.01 4.77
CA ARG A 83 -22.04 -9.08 5.73
C ARG A 83 -23.21 -8.72 6.65
N GLU A 84 -23.90 -7.61 6.40
CA GLU A 84 -25.00 -7.11 7.22
C GLU A 84 -24.61 -6.86 8.70
N ILE A 85 -23.34 -6.47 8.95
CA ILE A 85 -22.82 -6.14 10.27
C ILE A 85 -22.75 -4.59 10.38
N GLY A 86 -23.34 -4.05 11.45
CA GLY A 86 -23.25 -2.61 11.73
C GLY A 86 -21.88 -2.22 12.28
N LEU A 87 -21.49 -0.96 12.10
CA LEU A 87 -20.35 -0.34 12.79
C LEU A 87 -20.85 0.78 13.69
N HIS A 88 -20.35 0.82 14.92
CA HIS A 88 -20.58 1.93 15.85
C HIS A 88 -19.26 2.48 16.36
N SER A 89 -18.94 3.72 16.03
CA SER A 89 -17.80 4.46 16.58
C SER A 89 -18.26 5.38 17.70
N LEU A 90 -17.72 5.16 18.91
CA LEU A 90 -18.18 5.85 20.12
C LEU A 90 -17.78 7.33 20.15
N THR A 91 -16.54 7.64 19.76
CA THR A 91 -16.02 9.02 19.81
C THR A 91 -16.67 9.92 18.76
N GLU A 92 -16.80 9.42 17.53
CA GLU A 92 -17.42 10.17 16.43
C GLU A 92 -18.95 10.07 16.44
N ASN A 93 -19.52 9.20 17.27
CA ASN A 93 -20.95 8.90 17.35
C ASN A 93 -21.58 8.54 15.99
N ILE A 94 -20.83 7.71 15.23
CA ILE A 94 -21.24 7.25 13.90
C ILE A 94 -21.74 5.82 14.02
N GLU A 95 -22.97 5.58 13.62
CA GLU A 95 -23.58 4.24 13.59
C GLU A 95 -24.08 3.94 12.17
N THR A 96 -23.45 2.96 11.50
CA THR A 96 -23.76 2.64 10.09
C THR A 96 -25.09 1.92 9.90
N SER A 97 -25.71 1.41 10.96
CA SER A 97 -27.08 0.90 10.92
C SER A 97 -28.11 2.01 10.65
N SER A 98 -27.78 3.27 11.00
CA SER A 98 -28.65 4.42 10.72
C SER A 98 -28.45 4.98 9.30
N PRO A 99 -29.49 5.55 8.66
CA PRO A 99 -29.36 6.22 7.37
C PRO A 99 -28.32 7.36 7.38
N THR A 100 -28.26 8.13 8.47
CA THR A 100 -27.31 9.22 8.65
C THR A 100 -25.87 8.71 8.76
N GLY A 101 -25.64 7.63 9.49
CA GLY A 101 -24.31 7.02 9.61
C GLY A 101 -23.80 6.47 8.27
N ARG A 102 -24.67 5.84 7.47
CA ARG A 102 -24.33 5.42 6.11
C ARG A 102 -23.97 6.61 5.20
N LEU A 103 -24.72 7.72 5.29
CA LEU A 103 -24.39 8.94 4.56
C LEU A 103 -23.00 9.47 4.94
N TRP A 104 -22.66 9.48 6.24
CA TRP A 104 -21.34 9.89 6.73
C TRP A 104 -20.20 9.03 6.15
N VAL A 105 -20.33 7.71 6.17
CA VAL A 105 -19.34 6.80 5.58
C VAL A 105 -19.17 7.05 4.10
N ASN A 106 -20.27 7.19 3.35
CA ASN A 106 -20.22 7.46 1.91
C ASN A 106 -19.55 8.82 1.61
N MET A 107 -19.79 9.83 2.43
CA MET A 107 -19.15 11.14 2.29
C MET A 107 -17.63 11.05 2.55
N LEU A 108 -17.21 10.32 3.59
CA LEU A 108 -15.79 10.08 3.87
C LEU A 108 -15.12 9.30 2.74
N ALA A 109 -15.80 8.32 2.17
CA ALA A 109 -15.31 7.56 1.01
C ALA A 109 -15.10 8.48 -0.21
N ALA A 110 -16.07 9.33 -0.50
CA ALA A 110 -15.99 10.30 -1.61
C ALA A 110 -14.85 11.32 -1.41
N LEU A 111 -14.64 11.82 -0.20
CA LEU A 111 -13.53 12.71 0.12
C LEU A 111 -12.16 12.03 -0.09
N ASN A 112 -12.00 10.82 0.42
CA ASN A 112 -10.75 10.05 0.22
C ASN A 112 -10.47 9.76 -1.26
N GLN A 113 -11.51 9.48 -2.04
CA GLN A 113 -11.37 9.30 -3.49
C GLN A 113 -10.94 10.60 -4.16
N ALA A 114 -11.54 11.73 -3.80
CA ALA A 114 -11.17 13.04 -4.34
C ALA A 114 -9.72 13.41 -4.03
N GLU A 115 -9.23 13.18 -2.80
CA GLU A 115 -7.83 13.38 -2.45
C GLU A 115 -6.89 12.51 -3.30
N THR A 116 -7.24 11.24 -3.50
CA THR A 116 -6.48 10.32 -4.35
C THR A 116 -6.39 10.83 -5.79
N ASP A 117 -7.48 11.33 -6.34
CA ASP A 117 -7.53 11.81 -7.73
C ASP A 117 -6.76 13.12 -7.88
N ILE A 118 -6.81 14.01 -6.90
CA ILE A 118 -5.97 15.23 -6.86
C ILE A 118 -4.48 14.86 -6.84
N LEU A 119 -4.08 13.87 -6.04
CA LEU A 119 -2.68 13.39 -6.00
C LEU A 119 -2.24 12.80 -7.35
N LYS A 120 -3.09 12.01 -8.00
CA LYS A 120 -2.83 11.46 -9.35
C LYS A 120 -2.65 12.59 -10.37
N LEU A 121 -3.53 13.61 -10.35
CA LEU A 121 -3.44 14.77 -11.22
C LEU A 121 -2.13 15.54 -11.01
N ARG A 122 -1.76 15.84 -9.76
CA ARG A 122 -0.49 16.50 -9.43
C ARG A 122 0.70 15.71 -9.92
N THR A 123 0.70 14.37 -9.73
CA THR A 123 1.77 13.49 -10.22
C THR A 123 1.86 13.51 -11.74
N ARG A 124 0.74 13.45 -12.47
CA ARG A 124 0.71 13.53 -13.95
C ARG A 124 1.26 14.86 -14.44
N HIS A 125 0.85 15.99 -13.84
CA HIS A 125 1.36 17.32 -14.18
C HIS A 125 2.86 17.44 -13.88
N GLY A 126 3.31 16.92 -12.73
CA GLY A 126 4.74 16.91 -12.37
C GLY A 126 5.59 16.09 -13.36
N LEU A 127 5.10 14.91 -13.76
CA LEU A 127 5.77 14.06 -14.75
C LEU A 127 5.78 14.73 -16.15
N ALA A 128 4.70 15.36 -16.57
CA ALA A 128 4.64 16.09 -17.84
C ALA A 128 5.64 17.25 -17.85
N ALA A 129 5.70 18.04 -16.78
CA ALA A 129 6.66 19.13 -16.63
C ALA A 129 8.12 18.63 -16.56
N ALA A 130 8.37 17.48 -15.94
CA ALA A 130 9.70 16.86 -15.91
C ALA A 130 10.13 16.39 -17.30
N ARG A 131 9.23 15.75 -18.06
CA ARG A 131 9.49 15.32 -19.45
C ARG A 131 9.74 16.50 -20.37
N ALA A 132 8.99 17.59 -20.25
CA ALA A 132 9.21 18.82 -21.02
C ALA A 132 10.60 19.43 -20.77
N ARG A 133 11.17 19.19 -19.58
CA ARG A 133 12.54 19.60 -19.22
C ARG A 133 13.60 18.54 -19.56
N GLY A 134 13.26 17.51 -20.37
CA GLY A 134 14.17 16.46 -20.80
C GLY A 134 14.46 15.37 -19.74
N ARG A 135 13.78 15.40 -18.62
CA ARG A 135 13.95 14.35 -17.58
C ARG A 135 13.14 13.11 -17.96
N VAL A 136 13.84 12.03 -18.28
CA VAL A 136 13.23 10.74 -18.55
C VAL A 136 13.23 9.92 -17.25
N GLY A 137 12.05 9.56 -16.77
CA GLY A 137 11.93 8.69 -15.59
C GLY A 137 12.25 7.24 -15.94
N GLY A 138 12.44 6.43 -14.92
CA GLY A 138 12.72 5.00 -15.04
C GLY A 138 14.06 4.62 -14.45
N ARG A 139 14.40 3.32 -14.52
CA ARG A 139 15.70 2.81 -14.08
C ARG A 139 16.80 3.35 -15.01
N PRO A 140 17.91 3.93 -14.49
CA PRO A 140 19.04 4.34 -15.30
C PRO A 140 19.52 3.19 -16.19
N ARG A 141 19.88 3.50 -17.44
CA ARG A 141 20.44 2.50 -18.34
C ARG A 141 21.78 2.02 -17.78
N SER A 142 21.96 0.72 -17.65
CA SER A 142 23.23 0.12 -17.20
C SER A 142 24.34 0.30 -18.28
N LEU A 143 23.93 0.48 -19.52
CA LEU A 143 24.82 0.73 -20.65
C LEU A 143 24.41 2.10 -21.27
N ASP A 144 25.20 3.15 -20.99
CA ASP A 144 25.10 4.45 -21.61
C ASP A 144 25.91 4.50 -22.90
N ASP A 145 25.80 5.62 -23.66
CA ASP A 145 26.48 5.76 -24.93
C ASP A 145 28.02 5.76 -24.81
N GLN A 146 28.56 6.15 -23.65
CA GLN A 146 29.99 6.14 -23.40
C GLN A 146 30.47 4.70 -23.17
N LYS A 147 29.80 3.98 -22.31
CA LYS A 147 30.07 2.57 -22.04
C LYS A 147 29.89 1.70 -23.28
N LEU A 148 28.88 2.02 -24.12
CA LEU A 148 28.67 1.30 -25.38
C LEU A 148 29.83 1.54 -26.35
N ARG A 149 30.37 2.77 -26.43
CA ARG A 149 31.57 3.06 -27.26
C ARG A 149 32.78 2.29 -26.78
N VAL A 150 33.05 2.29 -25.48
CA VAL A 150 34.16 1.53 -24.89
C VAL A 150 33.98 0.01 -25.15
N ALA A 151 32.78 -0.51 -24.97
CA ALA A 151 32.50 -1.93 -25.24
C ALA A 151 32.72 -2.31 -26.69
N LYS A 152 32.31 -1.45 -27.64
CA LYS A 152 32.56 -1.67 -29.08
C LYS A 152 34.06 -1.68 -29.41
N ALA A 153 34.85 -0.78 -28.83
CA ALA A 153 36.29 -0.75 -29.03
C ALA A 153 36.97 -2.02 -28.52
N LEU A 154 36.66 -2.42 -27.30
CA LEU A 154 37.21 -3.66 -26.71
C LEU A 154 36.84 -4.94 -27.49
N ILE A 155 35.65 -5.01 -28.03
CA ILE A 155 35.21 -6.13 -28.88
C ILE A 155 36.00 -6.11 -30.22
N ALA A 156 36.22 -4.95 -30.79
CA ALA A 156 36.96 -4.80 -32.05
C ALA A 156 38.45 -5.19 -31.94
N GLU A 157 39.05 -5.03 -30.76
CA GLU A 157 40.40 -5.48 -30.47
C GLU A 157 40.55 -7.01 -30.48
N GLY A 158 39.45 -7.75 -30.25
CA GLY A 158 39.42 -9.20 -30.33
C GLY A 158 40.14 -9.96 -29.21
N THR A 159 40.65 -9.23 -28.17
CA THR A 159 41.44 -9.81 -27.07
C THR A 159 40.57 -10.34 -25.93
N LEU A 160 39.33 -9.88 -25.81
CA LEU A 160 38.40 -10.19 -24.72
C LEU A 160 37.10 -10.82 -25.27
N THR A 161 36.57 -11.74 -24.52
CA THR A 161 35.20 -12.28 -24.78
C THR A 161 34.11 -11.23 -24.46
N VAL A 162 32.96 -11.35 -25.09
CA VAL A 162 31.83 -10.44 -24.83
C VAL A 162 31.39 -10.47 -23.35
N ALA A 163 31.56 -11.60 -22.68
CA ALA A 163 31.27 -11.72 -21.26
C ALA A 163 32.23 -10.91 -20.40
N GLU A 164 33.53 -10.94 -20.71
CA GLU A 164 34.55 -10.15 -20.02
C GLU A 164 34.38 -8.65 -20.28
N VAL A 165 34.10 -8.26 -21.54
CA VAL A 165 33.77 -6.87 -21.87
C VAL A 165 32.54 -6.38 -21.12
N ALA A 166 31.48 -7.20 -21.04
CA ALA A 166 30.29 -6.85 -20.27
C ALA A 166 30.59 -6.63 -18.77
N GLY A 167 31.48 -7.45 -18.21
CA GLY A 167 32.00 -7.28 -16.84
C GLY A 167 32.74 -5.95 -16.66
N GLN A 168 33.63 -5.59 -17.59
CA GLN A 168 34.40 -4.33 -17.52
C GLN A 168 33.53 -3.07 -17.63
N VAL A 169 32.49 -3.07 -18.50
CA VAL A 169 31.57 -1.93 -18.62
C VAL A 169 30.44 -1.94 -17.56
N GLY A 170 30.39 -2.98 -16.70
CA GLY A 170 29.44 -3.06 -15.61
C GLY A 170 28.01 -3.33 -16.06
N CYS A 171 27.80 -4.22 -17.05
CA CYS A 171 26.49 -4.63 -17.50
C CYS A 171 26.38 -6.17 -17.65
N ALA A 172 25.15 -6.68 -17.72
CA ALA A 172 24.96 -8.09 -18.03
C ALA A 172 25.28 -8.39 -19.51
N PRO A 173 25.90 -9.55 -19.85
CA PRO A 173 26.21 -9.92 -21.24
C PRO A 173 25.00 -9.82 -22.19
N ALA A 174 23.81 -10.22 -21.73
CA ALA A 174 22.57 -10.11 -22.50
C ALA A 174 22.19 -8.65 -22.84
N THR A 175 22.57 -7.69 -22.00
CA THR A 175 22.36 -6.26 -22.24
C THR A 175 23.30 -5.76 -23.34
N LEU A 176 24.55 -6.20 -23.32
CA LEU A 176 25.52 -5.84 -24.32
C LEU A 176 25.16 -6.43 -25.68
N TYR A 177 24.78 -7.71 -25.77
CA TYR A 177 24.31 -8.33 -27.01
C TYR A 177 23.14 -7.61 -27.66
N ARG A 178 22.16 -7.11 -26.86
CA ARG A 178 21.03 -6.33 -27.36
C ARG A 178 21.40 -4.97 -27.93
N ALA A 179 22.49 -4.38 -27.44
CA ALA A 179 22.95 -3.06 -27.85
C ALA A 179 23.93 -3.10 -29.07
N LEU A 180 24.41 -4.29 -29.43
CA LEU A 180 25.30 -4.45 -30.60
C LEU A 180 24.49 -4.64 -31.90
N PRO A 181 24.87 -4.02 -33.01
CA PRO A 181 24.28 -4.27 -34.33
C PRO A 181 24.49 -5.77 -34.70
N GLY A 182 23.44 -6.47 -35.07
CA GLY A 182 23.49 -7.93 -35.39
C GLY A 182 23.39 -8.87 -34.18
N GLY A 183 23.32 -8.33 -32.95
CA GLY A 183 23.10 -9.12 -31.76
C GLY A 183 24.16 -10.19 -31.53
N ARG A 184 23.74 -11.36 -31.08
CA ARG A 184 24.61 -12.51 -30.77
C ARG A 184 25.33 -13.06 -32.00
N SER A 185 24.71 -12.97 -33.18
CA SER A 185 25.24 -13.49 -34.44
C SER A 185 26.43 -12.66 -35.01
N ALA A 186 26.52 -11.36 -34.70
CA ALA A 186 27.57 -10.51 -35.17
C ALA A 186 28.91 -10.70 -34.44
N VAL A 187 28.89 -11.34 -33.28
CA VAL A 187 30.08 -11.57 -32.41
C VAL A 187 30.58 -13.01 -32.54
N ALA A 188 29.80 -13.91 -33.14
CA ALA A 188 30.13 -15.32 -33.33
C ALA A 188 30.82 -15.62 -34.66
N ALA A 189 31.14 -14.64 -35.48
CA ALA A 189 31.96 -14.82 -36.69
C ALA A 189 33.45 -14.83 -36.32
N PRO A 190 34.23 -15.87 -36.73
CA PRO A 190 35.65 -15.97 -36.50
C PRO A 190 36.44 -14.88 -37.22
#